data_62d0be290156953b6b90444fc1948748
#
_entry.id   62d0be290156953b6b90444fc1948748
#
_cell.length_a   1.000
_cell.length_b   1.000
_cell.length_c   1.000
_cell.angle_alpha   90.00
_cell.angle_beta   90.00
_cell.angle_gamma   90.00
#
_symmetry.space_group_name_H-M   'P 1'
#
loop_
_entity.id
_entity.type
_entity.pdbx_description
1 polymer ?
#
loop_
_entity_poly.entity_id
_entity_poly.type
_entity_poly.pdbx_seq_one_letter_code
_entity_poly.pdbx_strand_id
1 'polypeptide(L)'
;MGKSKLTFKQILERFSYGCGDFGCNIIYTAMSAFLLFYYTDYAGVSALAVGTIMMVSRIFDGISDIIMGVIVDRTKSKFGKARPWILRMCIPFAVCGVLLFSVPASWGQTAKLVYIFVTYNLTSTVVYTAINVPYSSLNALMTQDPYERSVLSIFRNLLATAGTLIINTVTLPLVEFFGDNVSAWTKALCTWSVSSDRIPVHFLWYKGTCKSSCTR
;
A
#
# COMPACT_ATOMS: atom_id res chain seq x y z
N MET A 1 -16.05 32.10 14.55
CA MET A 1 -15.46 31.05 13.70
C MET A 1 -14.66 31.72 12.58
N GLY A 2 -13.41 32.03 12.84
CA GLY A 2 -12.51 32.66 11.85
C GLY A 2 -12.07 31.63 10.83
N LYS A 3 -12.44 31.77 9.56
CA LYS A 3 -11.86 31.03 8.44
C LYS A 3 -10.39 31.44 8.33
N SER A 4 -9.50 30.71 8.97
CA SER A 4 -8.07 30.84 8.72
C SER A 4 -7.84 30.56 7.24
N LYS A 5 -7.35 31.56 6.49
CA LYS A 5 -6.94 31.36 5.09
C LYS A 5 -5.86 30.29 5.09
N LEU A 6 -6.14 29.17 4.40
CA LEU A 6 -5.18 28.08 4.22
C LEU A 6 -3.90 28.63 3.60
N THR A 7 -2.82 28.57 4.35
CA THR A 7 -1.50 28.95 3.84
C THR A 7 -1.06 27.90 2.81
N PHE A 8 -0.45 28.34 1.69
CA PHE A 8 0.07 27.44 0.63
C PHE A 8 0.90 26.27 1.20
N LYS A 9 1.66 26.53 2.25
CA LYS A 9 2.44 25.51 2.98
C LYS A 9 1.56 24.42 3.59
N GLN A 10 0.42 24.77 4.17
CA GLN A 10 -0.54 23.79 4.73
C GLN A 10 -1.19 22.94 3.63
N ILE A 11 -1.49 23.54 2.49
CA ILE A 11 -2.02 22.79 1.33
C ILE A 11 -0.97 21.78 0.84
N LEU A 12 0.28 22.19 0.72
CA LEU A 12 1.38 21.35 0.29
C LEU A 12 1.63 20.19 1.26
N GLU A 13 1.56 20.44 2.57
CA GLU A 13 1.68 19.38 3.60
C GLU A 13 0.53 18.36 3.49
N ARG A 14 -0.70 18.81 3.28
CA ARG A 14 -1.87 17.93 3.12
C ARG A 14 -1.79 17.12 1.83
N PHE A 15 -1.38 17.75 0.73
CA PHE A 15 -1.17 17.09 -0.54
C PHE A 15 -0.05 16.04 -0.44
N SER A 16 1.06 16.39 0.18
CA SER A 16 2.18 15.48 0.40
C SER A 16 1.78 14.27 1.27
N TYR A 17 0.93 14.48 2.29
CA TYR A 17 0.36 13.38 3.07
C TYR A 17 -0.47 12.43 2.18
N GLY A 18 -1.34 12.95 1.34
CA GLY A 18 -2.14 12.14 0.41
C GLY A 18 -1.29 11.38 -0.62
N CYS A 19 -0.19 11.96 -1.09
CA CYS A 19 0.74 11.30 -2.02
C CYS A 19 1.39 10.05 -1.42
N GLY A 20 1.62 10.00 -0.11
CA GLY A 20 2.12 8.80 0.55
C GLY A 20 1.14 7.62 0.44
N ASP A 21 -0.15 7.87 0.61
CA ASP A 21 -1.19 6.85 0.45
C ASP A 21 -1.39 6.43 -1.01
N PHE A 22 -1.25 7.37 -1.94
CA PHE A 22 -1.30 7.10 -3.37
C PHE A 22 -0.30 6.00 -3.78
N GLY A 23 0.95 6.09 -3.34
CA GLY A 23 1.97 5.07 -3.63
C GLY A 23 1.59 3.68 -3.09
N CYS A 24 1.15 3.59 -1.84
CA CYS A 24 0.73 2.31 -1.25
C CYS A 24 -0.52 1.74 -1.91
N ASN A 25 -1.47 2.61 -2.30
CA ASN A 25 -2.70 2.19 -2.97
C ASN A 25 -2.47 1.65 -4.38
N ILE A 26 -1.45 2.08 -5.09
CA ILE A 26 -1.11 1.55 -6.43
C ILE A 26 -0.93 0.03 -6.37
N ILE A 27 -0.04 -0.45 -5.53
CA ILE A 27 0.25 -1.89 -5.41
C ILE A 27 -0.95 -2.64 -4.82
N TYR A 28 -1.60 -2.08 -3.80
CA TYR A 28 -2.76 -2.71 -3.18
C TYR A 28 -3.94 -2.83 -4.14
N THR A 29 -4.21 -1.81 -4.95
CA THR A 29 -5.27 -1.83 -5.96
C THR A 29 -4.96 -2.85 -7.06
N ALA A 30 -3.72 -2.88 -7.55
CA ALA A 30 -3.31 -3.89 -8.53
C ALA A 30 -3.51 -5.31 -7.99
N MET A 31 -3.13 -5.55 -6.73
CA MET A 31 -3.37 -6.82 -6.04
C MET A 31 -4.87 -7.13 -5.91
N SER A 32 -5.68 -6.18 -5.48
CA SER A 32 -7.11 -6.41 -5.24
C SER A 32 -7.91 -6.63 -6.53
N ALA A 33 -7.56 -5.91 -7.61
CA ALA A 33 -8.32 -5.94 -8.85
C ALA A 33 -7.89 -7.07 -9.79
N PHE A 34 -6.58 -7.34 -9.89
CA PHE A 34 -6.05 -8.20 -10.95
C PHE A 34 -5.49 -9.54 -10.47
N LEU A 35 -5.30 -9.74 -9.16
CA LEU A 35 -4.63 -10.93 -8.66
C LEU A 35 -5.45 -12.21 -8.94
N LEU A 36 -6.76 -12.16 -8.70
CA LEU A 36 -7.63 -13.30 -9.00
C LEU A 36 -7.61 -13.65 -10.49
N PHE A 37 -7.74 -12.63 -11.35
CA PHE A 37 -7.66 -12.79 -12.79
C PHE A 37 -6.33 -13.40 -13.23
N TYR A 38 -5.22 -12.88 -12.73
CA TYR A 38 -3.89 -13.41 -13.02
C TYR A 38 -3.72 -14.89 -12.60
N TYR A 39 -4.21 -15.26 -11.43
CA TYR A 39 -4.07 -16.64 -10.94
C TYR A 39 -4.95 -17.62 -11.69
N THR A 40 -6.14 -17.20 -12.17
CA THR A 40 -7.02 -18.08 -12.94
C THR A 40 -6.58 -18.22 -14.38
N ASP A 41 -6.34 -17.12 -15.07
CA ASP A 41 -6.13 -17.13 -16.52
C ASP A 41 -4.67 -17.39 -16.91
N TYR A 42 -3.70 -16.89 -16.15
CA TYR A 42 -2.27 -17.05 -16.46
C TYR A 42 -1.58 -18.14 -15.65
N ALA A 43 -1.88 -18.30 -14.37
CA ALA A 43 -1.28 -19.34 -13.54
C ALA A 43 -2.04 -20.68 -13.63
N GLY A 44 -3.27 -20.67 -14.16
CA GLY A 44 -4.10 -21.87 -14.35
C GLY A 44 -4.54 -22.53 -13.05
N VAL A 45 -4.81 -21.71 -12.01
CA VAL A 45 -5.24 -22.18 -10.68
C VAL A 45 -6.75 -21.99 -10.54
N SER A 46 -7.45 -22.93 -9.90
CA SER A 46 -8.90 -22.83 -9.67
C SER A 46 -9.28 -21.57 -8.90
N ALA A 47 -10.23 -20.79 -9.43
CA ALA A 47 -10.77 -19.58 -8.79
C ALA A 47 -11.31 -19.85 -7.38
N LEU A 48 -11.93 -21.02 -7.16
CA LEU A 48 -12.44 -21.45 -5.87
C LEU A 48 -11.31 -21.58 -4.84
N ALA A 49 -10.19 -22.20 -5.21
CA ALA A 49 -9.06 -22.38 -4.33
C ALA A 49 -8.39 -21.03 -3.99
N VAL A 50 -8.22 -20.16 -4.96
CA VAL A 50 -7.68 -18.81 -4.75
C VAL A 50 -8.60 -17.97 -3.87
N GLY A 51 -9.92 -18.00 -4.13
CA GLY A 51 -10.91 -17.30 -3.31
C GLY A 51 -10.93 -17.78 -1.86
N THR A 52 -10.80 -19.09 -1.64
CA THR A 52 -10.69 -19.67 -0.29
C THR A 52 -9.43 -19.18 0.44
N ILE A 53 -8.28 -19.15 -0.24
CA ILE A 53 -7.03 -18.62 0.29
C ILE A 53 -7.21 -17.15 0.71
N MET A 54 -7.79 -16.33 -0.17
CA MET A 54 -8.03 -14.92 0.12
C MET A 54 -8.97 -14.72 1.31
N MET A 55 -10.03 -15.54 1.42
CA MET A 55 -10.98 -15.48 2.52
C MET A 55 -10.32 -15.83 3.87
N VAL A 56 -9.54 -16.92 3.91
CA VAL A 56 -8.82 -17.34 5.12
C VAL A 56 -7.79 -16.28 5.53
N SER A 57 -7.10 -15.69 4.56
CA SER A 57 -6.10 -14.64 4.81
C SER A 57 -6.70 -13.40 5.46
N ARG A 58 -7.98 -13.06 5.21
CA ARG A 58 -8.65 -11.94 5.89
C ARG A 58 -8.73 -12.10 7.41
N ILE A 59 -8.79 -13.33 7.90
CA ILE A 59 -8.75 -13.60 9.35
C ILE A 59 -7.36 -13.26 9.90
N PHE A 60 -6.31 -13.65 9.19
CA PHE A 60 -4.93 -13.32 9.57
C PHE A 60 -4.65 -11.81 9.48
N ASP A 61 -5.23 -11.11 8.50
CA ASP A 61 -5.12 -9.66 8.37
C ASP A 61 -5.65 -8.97 9.65
N GLY A 62 -6.84 -9.34 10.14
CA GLY A 62 -7.41 -8.77 11.34
C GLY A 62 -6.54 -8.99 12.60
N ILE A 63 -5.96 -10.18 12.75
CA ILE A 63 -5.05 -10.49 13.88
C ILE A 63 -3.77 -9.65 13.75
N SER A 64 -3.21 -9.57 12.56
CA SER A 64 -2.00 -8.81 12.27
C SER A 64 -2.16 -7.31 12.53
N ASP A 65 -3.31 -6.73 12.20
CA ASP A 65 -3.63 -5.32 12.45
C ASP A 65 -3.56 -4.99 13.94
N ILE A 66 -4.10 -5.86 14.80
CA ILE A 66 -4.04 -5.69 16.27
C ILE A 66 -2.60 -5.76 16.76
N ILE A 67 -1.85 -6.77 16.33
CA ILE A 67 -0.45 -6.95 16.71
C ILE A 67 0.38 -5.74 16.28
N MET A 68 0.20 -5.29 15.03
CA MET A 68 0.95 -4.16 14.50
C MET A 68 0.59 -2.85 15.21
N GLY A 69 -0.67 -2.65 15.59
CA GLY A 69 -1.11 -1.52 16.41
C GLY A 69 -0.32 -1.43 17.72
N VAL A 70 -0.19 -2.54 18.44
CA VAL A 70 0.60 -2.62 19.69
C VAL A 70 2.09 -2.35 19.43
N ILE A 71 2.65 -2.88 18.35
CA ILE A 71 4.06 -2.67 17.98
C ILE A 71 4.33 -1.20 17.68
N VAL A 72 3.45 -0.54 16.91
CA VAL A 72 3.57 0.88 16.58
C VAL A 72 3.50 1.75 17.83
N ASP A 73 2.58 1.45 18.74
CA ASP A 73 2.43 2.22 19.98
C ASP A 73 3.66 2.11 20.89
N ARG A 74 4.31 0.97 20.91
CA ARG A 74 5.55 0.72 21.68
C ARG A 74 6.81 1.25 21.00
N THR A 75 6.73 1.61 19.71
CA THR A 75 7.89 2.06 18.95
C THR A 75 8.36 3.43 19.43
N LYS A 76 9.63 3.52 19.86
CA LYS A 76 10.31 4.75 20.23
C LYS A 76 11.36 5.09 19.17
N SER A 77 11.17 6.18 18.42
CA SER A 77 12.10 6.61 17.38
C SER A 77 12.25 8.13 17.38
N LYS A 78 13.45 8.61 16.97
CA LYS A 78 13.76 10.04 16.77
C LYS A 78 12.86 10.70 15.70
N PHE A 79 12.26 9.90 14.81
CA PHE A 79 11.38 10.36 13.72
C PHE A 79 9.88 10.18 14.01
N GLY A 80 9.53 9.86 15.28
CA GLY A 80 8.16 9.53 15.68
C GLY A 80 7.85 8.03 15.59
N LYS A 81 6.61 7.62 15.97
CA LYS A 81 6.23 6.20 16.07
C LYS A 81 5.97 5.55 14.71
N ALA A 82 5.35 6.27 13.78
CA ALA A 82 4.84 5.72 12.53
C ALA A 82 5.82 5.78 11.35
N ARG A 83 6.57 6.89 11.19
CA ARG A 83 7.44 7.14 10.02
C ARG A 83 8.49 6.07 9.75
N PRO A 84 9.24 5.53 10.76
CA PRO A 84 10.27 4.55 10.50
C PRO A 84 9.73 3.23 9.93
N TRP A 85 8.49 2.86 10.27
CA TRP A 85 7.83 1.68 9.74
C TRP A 85 7.48 1.83 8.26
N ILE A 86 6.90 2.96 7.89
CA ILE A 86 6.55 3.26 6.49
C ILE A 86 7.80 3.20 5.61
N LEU A 87 8.89 3.88 6.02
CA LEU A 87 10.14 3.89 5.25
C LEU A 87 10.78 2.51 5.08
N ARG A 88 10.77 1.70 6.14
CA ARG A 88 11.40 0.37 6.09
C ARG A 88 10.59 -0.62 5.28
N MET A 89 9.26 -0.47 5.26
CA MET A 89 8.36 -1.43 4.61
C MET A 89 8.06 -1.11 3.14
N CYS A 90 8.41 0.08 2.64
CA CYS A 90 8.22 0.41 1.22
C CYS A 90 8.93 -0.57 0.30
N ILE A 91 10.23 -0.81 0.52
CA ILE A 91 11.03 -1.72 -0.33
C ILE A 91 10.52 -3.16 -0.25
N PRO A 92 10.32 -3.78 0.95
CA PRO A 92 9.68 -5.09 1.05
C PRO A 92 8.33 -5.17 0.35
N PHE A 93 7.51 -4.11 0.41
CA PHE A 93 6.19 -4.08 -0.22
C PHE A 93 6.27 -4.15 -1.74
N ALA A 94 7.18 -3.38 -2.35
CA ALA A 94 7.43 -3.44 -3.78
C ALA A 94 7.92 -4.83 -4.24
N VAL A 95 8.86 -5.40 -3.50
CA VAL A 95 9.39 -6.75 -3.80
C VAL A 95 8.28 -7.80 -3.68
N CYS A 96 7.49 -7.77 -2.62
CA CYS A 96 6.37 -8.69 -2.42
C CYS A 96 5.28 -8.53 -3.49
N GLY A 97 4.99 -7.28 -3.91
CA GLY A 97 4.08 -7.00 -5.03
C GLY A 97 4.51 -7.68 -6.32
N VAL A 98 5.80 -7.66 -6.64
CA VAL A 98 6.36 -8.38 -7.81
C VAL A 98 6.28 -9.88 -7.63
N LEU A 99 6.60 -10.41 -6.45
CA LEU A 99 6.53 -11.85 -6.15
C LEU A 99 5.12 -12.42 -6.31
N LEU A 100 4.07 -11.67 -5.94
CA LEU A 100 2.68 -12.11 -6.12
C LEU A 100 2.34 -12.47 -7.56
N PHE A 101 2.90 -11.75 -8.53
CA PHE A 101 2.66 -11.96 -9.96
C PHE A 101 3.80 -12.72 -10.66
N SER A 102 4.64 -13.42 -9.90
CA SER A 102 5.77 -14.20 -10.42
C SER A 102 5.58 -15.70 -10.13
N VAL A 103 4.39 -16.24 -10.38
CA VAL A 103 4.11 -17.67 -10.16
C VAL A 103 4.79 -18.52 -11.26
N PRO A 104 5.69 -19.47 -10.91
CA PRO A 104 6.35 -20.32 -11.90
C PRO A 104 5.35 -21.24 -12.59
N ALA A 105 5.28 -21.18 -13.93
CA ALA A 105 4.35 -22.00 -14.71
C ALA A 105 4.64 -23.51 -14.62
N SER A 106 5.92 -23.88 -14.43
CA SER A 106 6.37 -25.27 -14.38
C SER A 106 6.02 -26.04 -13.11
N TRP A 107 5.50 -25.37 -12.10
CA TRP A 107 5.19 -25.98 -10.80
C TRP A 107 3.86 -26.75 -10.84
N GLY A 108 3.77 -27.83 -10.05
CA GLY A 108 2.50 -28.56 -9.85
C GLY A 108 1.45 -27.70 -9.11
N GLN A 109 0.18 -28.05 -9.26
CA GLN A 109 -0.95 -27.30 -8.68
C GLN A 109 -0.81 -27.04 -7.18
N THR A 110 -0.41 -28.07 -6.42
CA THR A 110 -0.24 -27.93 -4.97
C THR A 110 0.87 -26.94 -4.61
N ALA A 111 2.01 -26.98 -5.35
CA ALA A 111 3.11 -26.05 -5.11
C ALA A 111 2.72 -24.62 -5.43
N LYS A 112 1.94 -24.39 -6.50
CA LYS A 112 1.38 -23.07 -6.84
C LYS A 112 0.47 -22.55 -5.74
N LEU A 113 -0.43 -23.38 -5.20
CA LEU A 113 -1.34 -22.96 -4.12
C LEU A 113 -0.59 -22.58 -2.84
N VAL A 114 0.43 -23.35 -2.46
CA VAL A 114 1.29 -23.02 -1.30
C VAL A 114 2.03 -21.71 -1.54
N TYR A 115 2.60 -21.51 -2.72
CA TYR A 115 3.27 -20.27 -3.09
C TYR A 115 2.33 -19.06 -3.00
N ILE A 116 1.12 -19.17 -3.57
CA ILE A 116 0.09 -18.14 -3.53
C ILE A 116 -0.29 -17.83 -2.08
N PHE A 117 -0.52 -18.84 -1.26
CA PHE A 117 -0.87 -18.66 0.14
C PHE A 117 0.23 -17.91 0.91
N VAL A 118 1.48 -18.31 0.75
CA VAL A 118 2.62 -17.70 1.46
C VAL A 118 2.86 -16.27 0.98
N THR A 119 2.93 -16.05 -0.33
CA THR A 119 3.21 -14.71 -0.88
C THR A 119 2.06 -13.74 -0.63
N TYR A 120 0.81 -14.18 -0.70
CA TYR A 120 -0.36 -13.35 -0.41
C TYR A 120 -0.38 -12.90 1.05
N ASN A 121 -0.21 -13.85 2.00
CA ASN A 121 -0.18 -13.50 3.43
C ASN A 121 1.04 -12.65 3.78
N LEU A 122 2.21 -12.92 3.20
CA LEU A 122 3.39 -12.08 3.42
C LEU A 122 3.13 -10.64 2.96
N THR A 123 2.52 -10.46 1.79
CA THR A 123 2.25 -9.12 1.24
C THR A 123 1.13 -8.41 1.97
N SER A 124 -0.04 -9.05 2.12
CA SER A 124 -1.24 -8.46 2.73
C SER A 124 -1.11 -8.37 4.25
N THR A 125 -0.89 -9.50 4.90
CA THR A 125 -0.97 -9.62 6.37
C THR A 125 0.25 -9.03 7.08
N VAL A 126 1.45 -9.15 6.50
CA VAL A 126 2.66 -8.68 7.17
C VAL A 126 3.06 -7.30 6.67
N VAL A 127 3.36 -7.17 5.38
CA VAL A 127 4.00 -5.96 4.86
C VAL A 127 3.00 -4.82 4.69
N TYR A 128 1.83 -5.08 4.11
CA TYR A 128 0.81 -4.04 3.93
C TYR A 128 0.26 -3.54 5.27
N THR A 129 -0.03 -4.42 6.23
CA THR A 129 -0.43 -4.04 7.59
C THR A 129 0.63 -3.19 8.28
N ALA A 130 1.93 -3.54 8.11
CA ALA A 130 3.03 -2.77 8.68
C ALA A 130 3.22 -1.37 8.06
N ILE A 131 2.59 -1.08 6.92
CA ILE A 131 2.52 0.25 6.31
C ILE A 131 1.21 0.95 6.69
N ASN A 132 0.08 0.28 6.52
CA ASN A 132 -1.25 0.86 6.63
C ASN A 132 -1.61 1.29 8.06
N VAL A 133 -1.29 0.47 9.07
CA VAL A 133 -1.56 0.78 10.48
C VAL A 133 -0.79 2.01 10.97
N PRO A 134 0.55 2.12 10.78
CA PRO A 134 1.28 3.33 11.12
C PRO A 134 0.81 4.55 10.33
N TYR A 135 0.45 4.37 9.04
CA TYR A 135 -0.03 5.45 8.21
C TYR A 135 -1.37 6.03 8.70
N SER A 136 -2.29 5.17 9.10
CA SER A 136 -3.56 5.57 9.70
C SER A 136 -3.37 6.28 11.05
N SER A 137 -2.43 5.82 11.86
CA SER A 137 -2.04 6.47 13.12
C SER A 137 -1.42 7.85 12.92
N LEU A 138 -0.71 8.05 11.80
CA LEU A 138 -0.09 9.34 11.47
C LEU A 138 -1.12 10.47 11.33
N ASN A 139 -2.31 10.19 10.78
CA ASN A 139 -3.40 11.15 10.68
C ASN A 139 -3.79 11.70 12.06
N ALA A 140 -3.91 10.82 13.06
CA ALA A 140 -4.25 11.20 14.42
C ALA A 140 -3.12 11.97 15.13
N LEU A 141 -1.86 11.73 14.74
CA LEU A 141 -0.69 12.39 15.31
C LEU A 141 -0.40 13.77 14.69
N MET A 142 -0.86 14.02 13.45
CA MET A 142 -0.62 15.29 12.75
C MET A 142 -1.46 16.42 13.28
N THR A 143 -2.69 16.18 13.71
CA THR A 143 -3.59 17.21 14.24
C THR A 143 -4.58 16.65 15.25
N GLN A 144 -4.86 17.44 16.28
CA GLN A 144 -5.90 17.13 17.27
C GLN A 144 -7.25 17.78 16.92
N ASP A 145 -7.28 18.73 15.98
CA ASP A 145 -8.52 19.35 15.52
C ASP A 145 -9.31 18.38 14.63
N PRO A 146 -10.57 18.03 14.99
CA PRO A 146 -11.42 17.13 14.20
C PRO A 146 -11.67 17.63 12.77
N TYR A 147 -11.77 18.94 12.57
CA TYR A 147 -11.96 19.53 11.24
C TYR A 147 -10.75 19.32 10.34
N GLU A 148 -9.56 19.62 10.85
CA GLU A 148 -8.31 19.44 10.13
C GLU A 148 -8.07 17.95 9.80
N ARG A 149 -8.41 17.05 10.71
CA ARG A 149 -8.34 15.59 10.49
C ARG A 149 -9.27 15.14 9.37
N SER A 150 -10.47 15.68 9.30
CA SER A 150 -11.42 15.39 8.22
C SER A 150 -10.90 15.87 6.88
N VAL A 151 -10.32 17.06 6.82
CA VAL A 151 -9.71 17.61 5.58
C VAL A 151 -8.54 16.73 5.11
N LEU A 152 -7.65 16.30 6.01
CA LEU A 152 -6.56 15.38 5.66
C LEU A 152 -7.09 14.05 5.09
N SER A 153 -8.15 13.51 5.68
CA SER A 153 -8.79 12.27 5.20
C SER A 153 -9.41 12.45 3.82
N ILE A 154 -10.01 13.60 3.51
CA ILE A 154 -10.56 13.92 2.19
C ILE A 154 -9.44 13.95 1.14
N PHE A 155 -8.34 14.65 1.39
CA PHE A 155 -7.19 14.68 0.47
C PHE A 155 -6.61 13.28 0.23
N ARG A 156 -6.47 12.48 1.29
CA ARG A 156 -6.03 11.10 1.21
C ARG A 156 -6.95 10.27 0.31
N ASN A 157 -8.27 10.31 0.56
CA ASN A 157 -9.24 9.52 -0.20
C ASN A 157 -9.32 9.96 -1.67
N LEU A 158 -9.23 11.26 -1.97
CA LEU A 158 -9.20 11.76 -3.34
C LEU A 158 -8.00 11.23 -4.12
N LEU A 159 -6.80 11.29 -3.53
CA LEU A 159 -5.59 10.77 -4.18
C LEU A 159 -5.63 9.23 -4.29
N ALA A 160 -6.12 8.52 -3.28
CA ALA A 160 -6.30 7.08 -3.34
C ALA A 160 -7.25 6.67 -4.47
N THR A 161 -8.39 7.35 -4.61
CA THR A 161 -9.37 7.10 -5.69
C THR A 161 -8.76 7.41 -7.07
N ALA A 162 -8.04 8.51 -7.20
CA ALA A 162 -7.33 8.83 -8.45
C ALA A 162 -6.32 7.73 -8.82
N GLY A 163 -5.56 7.22 -7.85
CA GLY A 163 -4.64 6.10 -8.03
C GLY A 163 -5.35 4.83 -8.50
N THR A 164 -6.48 4.50 -7.86
CA THR A 164 -7.31 3.35 -8.23
C THR A 164 -7.80 3.44 -9.67
N LEU A 165 -8.28 4.61 -10.11
CA LEU A 165 -8.71 4.83 -11.49
C LEU A 165 -7.56 4.67 -12.49
N ILE A 166 -6.41 5.25 -12.20
CA ILE A 166 -5.22 5.14 -13.05
C ILE A 166 -4.80 3.67 -13.21
N ILE A 167 -4.70 2.94 -12.11
CA ILE A 167 -4.31 1.52 -12.12
C ILE A 167 -5.30 0.68 -12.93
N ASN A 168 -6.59 0.80 -12.68
CA ASN A 168 -7.60 0.01 -13.37
C ASN A 168 -7.65 0.31 -14.88
N THR A 169 -7.34 1.54 -15.29
CA THR A 169 -7.36 1.93 -16.70
C THR A 169 -6.07 1.58 -17.43
N VAL A 170 -4.91 1.73 -16.78
CA VAL A 170 -3.60 1.66 -17.44
C VAL A 170 -2.98 0.26 -17.36
N THR A 171 -3.32 -0.56 -16.35
CA THR A 171 -2.64 -1.85 -16.14
C THR A 171 -2.87 -2.83 -17.28
N LEU A 172 -4.11 -2.99 -17.76
CA LEU A 172 -4.40 -3.92 -18.87
C LEU A 172 -3.70 -3.52 -20.18
N PRO A 173 -3.83 -2.26 -20.68
CA PRO A 173 -3.06 -1.83 -21.84
C PRO A 173 -1.55 -1.96 -21.68
N LEU A 174 -1.04 -1.80 -20.46
CA LEU A 174 0.39 -1.95 -20.17
C LEU A 174 0.83 -3.42 -20.27
N VAL A 175 0.01 -4.36 -19.80
CA VAL A 175 0.26 -5.80 -19.91
C VAL A 175 0.23 -6.24 -21.37
N GLU A 176 -0.75 -5.79 -22.15
CA GLU A 176 -0.84 -6.04 -23.60
C GLU A 176 0.39 -5.50 -24.33
N PHE A 177 0.83 -4.29 -24.01
CA PHE A 177 2.04 -3.69 -24.59
C PHE A 177 3.31 -4.52 -24.32
N PHE A 178 3.42 -5.16 -23.16
CA PHE A 178 4.55 -6.04 -22.81
C PHE A 178 4.42 -7.48 -23.36
N GLY A 179 3.35 -7.80 -24.11
CA GLY A 179 3.21 -9.05 -24.84
C GLY A 179 2.27 -10.08 -24.24
N ASP A 180 1.38 -9.68 -23.33
CA ASP A 180 0.26 -10.48 -22.76
C ASP A 180 0.67 -11.88 -22.24
N ASN A 181 1.79 -11.93 -21.52
CA ASN A 181 2.37 -13.14 -20.93
C ASN A 181 2.52 -13.00 -19.41
N VAL A 182 2.77 -14.11 -18.72
CA VAL A 182 3.12 -14.10 -17.28
C VAL A 182 4.24 -13.11 -16.96
N SER A 183 5.25 -13.02 -17.83
CA SER A 183 6.34 -12.06 -17.68
C SER A 183 5.93 -10.60 -17.91
N ALA A 184 4.87 -10.35 -18.67
CA ALA A 184 4.33 -9.02 -18.89
C ALA A 184 3.69 -8.45 -17.61
N TRP A 185 2.98 -9.28 -16.85
CA TRP A 185 2.43 -8.92 -15.55
C TRP A 185 3.52 -8.54 -14.55
N THR A 186 4.57 -9.34 -14.48
CA THR A 186 5.73 -9.03 -13.62
C THR A 186 6.39 -7.70 -13.99
N LYS A 187 6.57 -7.42 -15.31
CA LYS A 187 7.13 -6.15 -15.78
C LYS A 187 6.22 -4.96 -15.50
N ALA A 188 4.91 -5.09 -15.74
CA ALA A 188 3.94 -4.05 -15.46
C ALA A 188 3.96 -3.67 -13.97
N LEU A 189 4.01 -4.65 -13.08
CA LEU A 189 4.09 -4.41 -11.65
C LEU A 189 5.44 -3.89 -11.17
N CYS A 190 6.55 -4.33 -11.77
CA CYS A 190 7.84 -3.68 -11.53
C CYS A 190 7.79 -2.19 -11.86
N THR A 191 7.16 -1.81 -12.97
CA THR A 191 7.01 -0.40 -13.36
C THR A 191 6.19 0.37 -12.33
N TRP A 192 5.07 -0.19 -11.86
CA TRP A 192 4.24 0.39 -10.82
C TRP A 192 4.96 0.46 -9.47
N SER A 193 5.69 -0.58 -9.08
CA SER A 193 6.43 -0.64 -7.82
C SER A 193 7.53 0.42 -7.75
N VAL A 194 8.31 0.57 -8.82
CA VAL A 194 9.36 1.61 -8.90
C VAL A 194 8.77 3.01 -8.86
N SER A 195 7.62 3.22 -9.51
CA SER A 195 6.91 4.51 -9.46
C SER A 195 6.36 4.80 -8.07
N SER A 196 5.85 3.78 -7.39
CA SER A 196 5.28 3.82 -6.05
C SER A 196 6.32 4.19 -4.98
N ASP A 197 7.51 3.62 -5.04
CA ASP A 197 8.55 3.82 -4.02
C ASP A 197 9.14 5.24 -4.02
N ARG A 198 9.16 5.90 -5.17
CA ARG A 198 9.68 7.27 -5.28
C ARG A 198 8.80 8.30 -4.56
N ILE A 199 7.49 8.08 -4.50
CA ILE A 199 6.53 9.04 -3.95
C ILE A 199 6.61 9.16 -2.43
N PRO A 200 6.51 8.08 -1.63
CA PRO A 200 6.61 8.16 -0.18
C PRO A 200 8.00 8.54 0.32
N VAL A 201 9.07 8.15 -0.39
CA VAL A 201 10.44 8.56 -0.04
C VAL A 201 10.60 10.07 -0.17
N HIS A 202 10.10 10.66 -1.24
CA HIS A 202 10.15 12.13 -1.44
C HIS A 202 9.33 12.88 -0.38
N PHE A 203 8.17 12.33 0.03
CA PHE A 203 7.33 12.87 1.10
C PHE A 203 8.02 12.85 2.47
N LEU A 204 8.69 11.76 2.80
CA LEU A 204 9.36 11.59 4.09
C LEU A 204 10.65 12.39 4.18
N TRP A 205 11.30 12.68 3.04
CA TRP A 205 12.49 13.53 2.96
C TRP A 205 12.15 15.02 3.01
N TYR A 206 10.97 15.43 2.56
CA TYR A 206 10.46 16.77 2.81
C TYR A 206 10.29 16.93 4.33
N LYS A 207 11.30 17.52 4.96
CA LYS A 207 11.36 17.79 6.39
C LYS A 207 10.11 18.58 6.80
N GLY A 208 9.03 17.83 7.05
CA GLY A 208 7.84 18.42 7.61
C GLY A 208 8.20 19.15 8.87
N THR A 209 7.85 20.36 8.92
CA THR A 209 7.80 21.32 10.02
C THR A 209 6.99 20.80 11.24
N CYS A 210 6.89 19.48 11.40
CA CYS A 210 6.34 18.85 12.59
C CYS A 210 7.31 18.90 13.80
N LYS A 211 8.22 19.89 13.82
CA LYS A 211 9.15 20.09 14.94
C LYS A 211 8.57 20.95 16.05
N SER A 212 7.38 21.52 15.90
CA SER A 212 6.85 22.48 16.88
C SER A 212 5.66 22.02 17.72
N SER A 213 5.09 20.83 17.47
CA SER A 213 3.93 20.35 18.25
C SER A 213 4.19 19.12 19.13
N CYS A 214 5.37 18.54 19.12
CA CYS A 214 5.68 17.34 19.90
C CYS A 214 6.50 17.62 21.18
N THR A 215 6.63 18.89 21.57
CA THR A 215 7.25 19.29 22.83
C THR A 215 6.25 20.14 23.65
N ARG A 216 5.14 19.52 24.02
CA ARG A 216 4.37 19.89 25.21
C ARG A 216 3.65 18.67 25.74
#